data_69535c793a363f7ffdf16adb08263cf5
#
_entry.id   69535c793a363f7ffdf16adb08263cf5
#
_cell.length_a   1.000
_cell.length_b   1.000
_cell.length_c   1.000
_cell.angle_alpha   90.00
_cell.angle_beta   90.00
_cell.angle_gamma   90.00
#
_symmetry.space_group_name_H-M   'P 1'
#
loop_
_entity.id
_entity.type
_entity.pdbx_description
1 polymer ?
#
loop_
_entity_poly.entity_id
_entity_poly.type
_entity_poly.pdbx_seq_one_letter_code
_entity_poly.pdbx_strand_id
1 'polypeptide(L)'
;MQFDNSYSRLHSSFYSKVEPTPLANPFMISWNRNLAYELGLEGMQPEQVANHFGAMEPMPGSEPIAAAYAGHQFGHFVPQLGDGRSILLGELLAPSGQRWDFHLKGAGPTPYSRRGDGRAVLRST
;
A
#
# COMPACT_ATOMS: atom_id res chain seq x y z
N MET A 1 -14.56 -7.79 -3.72
CA MET A 1 -13.24 -7.12 -3.88
C MET A 1 -12.37 -7.99 -4.78
N GLN A 2 -11.83 -7.40 -5.83
CA GLN A 2 -11.06 -8.13 -6.85
C GLN A 2 -9.76 -7.39 -7.15
N PHE A 3 -8.63 -8.06 -6.96
CA PHE A 3 -7.31 -7.57 -7.34
C PHE A 3 -6.87 -8.15 -8.68
N ASP A 4 -6.18 -7.31 -9.46
CA ASP A 4 -5.44 -7.72 -10.65
C ASP A 4 -4.06 -7.05 -10.59
N ASN A 5 -3.07 -7.78 -10.08
CA ASN A 5 -1.77 -7.25 -9.68
C ASN A 5 -0.80 -7.17 -10.86
N SER A 6 -1.04 -6.27 -11.80
CA SER A 6 -0.23 -6.14 -13.01
C SER A 6 1.20 -5.70 -12.72
N TYR A 7 1.40 -4.84 -11.71
CA TYR A 7 2.74 -4.34 -11.36
C TYR A 7 3.66 -5.47 -10.88
N SER A 8 3.14 -6.40 -10.08
CA SER A 8 3.92 -7.55 -9.61
C SER A 8 4.26 -8.57 -10.71
N ARG A 9 3.68 -8.43 -11.89
CA ARG A 9 4.02 -9.23 -13.09
C ARG A 9 5.11 -8.61 -13.95
N LEU A 10 5.57 -7.41 -13.63
CA LEU A 10 6.70 -6.79 -14.31
C LEU A 10 8.00 -7.48 -13.93
N HIS A 11 9.09 -7.13 -14.62
CA HIS A 11 10.42 -7.62 -14.27
C HIS A 11 10.78 -7.24 -12.83
N SER A 12 11.50 -8.13 -12.13
CA SER A 12 11.85 -7.96 -10.71
C SER A 12 12.69 -6.72 -10.39
N SER A 13 13.29 -6.08 -11.42
CA SER A 13 14.00 -4.81 -11.22
C SER A 13 13.10 -3.62 -10.92
N PHE A 14 11.78 -3.73 -11.13
CA PHE A 14 10.82 -2.64 -10.91
C PHE A 14 10.22 -2.63 -9.52
N TYR A 15 10.41 -3.68 -8.74
CA TYR A 15 9.82 -3.78 -7.41
C TYR A 15 10.58 -4.78 -6.53
N SER A 16 10.30 -4.71 -5.22
CA SER A 16 10.68 -5.74 -4.26
C SER A 16 9.43 -6.24 -3.55
N LYS A 17 9.32 -7.55 -3.36
CA LYS A 17 8.27 -8.12 -2.52
C LYS A 17 8.52 -7.69 -1.08
N VAL A 18 7.46 -7.31 -0.38
CA VAL A 18 7.54 -6.83 1.01
C VAL A 18 6.27 -7.20 1.75
N GLU A 19 6.41 -7.52 3.04
CA GLU A 19 5.26 -7.75 3.90
C GLU A 19 5.04 -6.53 4.79
N PRO A 20 3.81 -6.00 4.86
CA PRO A 20 3.50 -4.96 5.83
C PRO A 20 3.76 -5.43 7.25
N THR A 21 4.24 -4.53 8.10
CA THR A 21 4.50 -4.86 9.51
C THR A 21 3.24 -4.63 10.33
N PRO A 22 2.73 -5.64 11.05
CA PRO A 22 1.52 -5.49 11.84
C PRO A 22 1.59 -4.37 12.88
N LEU A 23 0.48 -3.66 13.04
CA LEU A 23 0.29 -2.72 14.15
C LEU A 23 -0.15 -3.48 15.41
N ALA A 24 0.32 -3.03 16.56
CA ALA A 24 -0.22 -3.51 17.83
C ALA A 24 -1.60 -2.88 18.07
N ASN A 25 -2.63 -3.68 18.25
CA ASN A 25 -4.00 -3.25 18.54
C ASN A 25 -4.52 -2.18 17.54
N PRO A 26 -4.58 -2.48 16.24
CA PRO A 26 -5.05 -1.52 15.26
C PRO A 26 -6.51 -1.14 15.49
N PHE A 27 -6.82 0.13 15.26
CA PHE A 27 -8.20 0.62 15.29
C PHE A 27 -8.40 1.65 14.20
N MET A 28 -9.65 1.79 13.73
CA MET A 28 -10.00 2.71 12.67
C MET A 28 -10.18 4.12 13.23
N ILE A 29 -9.42 5.08 12.72
CA ILE A 29 -9.57 6.50 13.08
C ILE A 29 -10.62 7.17 12.19
N SER A 30 -10.55 6.92 10.88
CA SER A 30 -11.42 7.55 9.89
C SER A 30 -11.67 6.62 8.72
N TRP A 31 -12.81 6.74 8.09
CA TRP A 31 -13.22 5.93 6.96
C TRP A 31 -13.96 6.77 5.93
N ASN A 32 -13.44 6.83 4.73
CA ASN A 32 -14.11 7.52 3.62
C ASN A 32 -15.15 6.58 3.00
N ARG A 33 -16.40 6.72 3.42
CA ARG A 33 -17.50 5.86 2.98
C ARG A 33 -17.79 5.97 1.49
N ASN A 34 -17.67 7.18 0.92
CA ASN A 34 -17.92 7.39 -0.50
C ASN A 34 -16.89 6.66 -1.33
N LEU A 35 -15.61 6.79 -0.99
CA LEU A 35 -14.54 6.07 -1.66
C LEU A 35 -14.67 4.55 -1.45
N ALA A 36 -15.01 4.12 -0.25
CA ALA A 36 -15.23 2.70 0.02
C ALA A 36 -16.34 2.11 -0.88
N TYR A 37 -17.42 2.85 -1.08
CA TYR A 37 -18.49 2.46 -2.01
C TYR A 37 -17.98 2.35 -3.45
N GLU A 38 -17.25 3.34 -3.93
CA GLU A 38 -16.66 3.33 -5.29
C GLU A 38 -15.71 2.14 -5.49
N LEU A 39 -14.96 1.76 -4.46
CA LEU A 39 -14.00 0.65 -4.50
C LEU A 39 -14.64 -0.72 -4.27
N GLY A 40 -15.93 -0.77 -3.94
CA GLY A 40 -16.60 -2.03 -3.59
C GLY A 40 -16.24 -2.56 -2.19
N LEU A 41 -15.85 -1.68 -1.28
CA LEU A 41 -15.43 -2.02 0.08
C LEU A 41 -16.46 -1.67 1.14
N GLU A 42 -17.63 -1.20 0.75
CA GLU A 42 -18.69 -0.73 1.66
C GLU A 42 -19.18 -1.79 2.64
N GLY A 43 -19.03 -3.07 2.28
CA GLY A 43 -19.43 -4.18 3.15
C GLY A 43 -18.45 -4.54 4.25
N MET A 44 -17.27 -3.91 4.27
CA MET A 44 -16.27 -4.19 5.30
C MET A 44 -16.66 -3.60 6.65
N GLN A 45 -16.61 -4.44 7.70
CA GLN A 45 -16.84 -3.98 9.06
C GLN A 45 -15.62 -3.24 9.62
N PRO A 46 -15.79 -2.29 10.57
CA PRO A 46 -14.67 -1.52 11.13
C PRO A 46 -13.51 -2.37 11.65
N GLU A 47 -13.81 -3.50 12.26
CA GLU A 47 -12.79 -4.43 12.76
C GLU A 47 -12.00 -5.06 11.62
N GLN A 48 -12.66 -5.46 10.53
CA GLN A 48 -12.00 -5.99 9.34
C GLN A 48 -11.10 -4.94 8.68
N VAL A 49 -11.58 -3.69 8.59
CA VAL A 49 -10.80 -2.56 8.08
C VAL A 49 -9.52 -2.39 8.91
N ALA A 50 -9.67 -2.35 10.23
CA ALA A 50 -8.52 -2.19 11.13
C ALA A 50 -7.53 -3.35 10.99
N ASN A 51 -8.00 -4.58 10.91
CA ASN A 51 -7.14 -5.76 10.80
C ASN A 51 -6.38 -5.81 9.47
N HIS A 52 -7.05 -5.57 8.36
CA HIS A 52 -6.40 -5.60 7.05
C HIS A 52 -5.45 -4.42 6.84
N PHE A 53 -5.88 -3.20 7.17
CA PHE A 53 -5.05 -2.01 6.98
C PHE A 53 -4.00 -1.83 8.07
N GLY A 54 -4.22 -2.43 9.23
CA GLY A 54 -3.21 -2.56 10.27
C GLY A 54 -2.25 -3.74 10.08
N ALA A 55 -2.36 -4.44 8.95
CA ALA A 55 -1.52 -5.58 8.59
C ALA A 55 -1.56 -6.77 9.57
N MET A 56 -2.63 -6.88 10.37
CA MET A 56 -2.85 -8.05 11.22
C MET A 56 -3.28 -9.27 10.42
N GLU A 57 -3.98 -9.05 9.32
CA GLU A 57 -4.43 -10.07 8.39
C GLU A 57 -4.15 -9.62 6.96
N PRO A 58 -3.65 -10.52 6.09
CA PRO A 58 -3.44 -10.17 4.68
C PRO A 58 -4.77 -9.84 4.02
N MET A 59 -4.76 -8.85 3.13
CA MET A 59 -5.92 -8.55 2.31
C MET A 59 -6.05 -9.61 1.21
N PRO A 60 -7.20 -10.29 1.08
CA PRO A 60 -7.36 -11.38 0.10
C PRO A 60 -7.05 -10.92 -1.33
N GLY A 61 -6.18 -11.65 -2.01
CA GLY A 61 -5.76 -11.35 -3.38
C GLY A 61 -4.68 -10.29 -3.51
N SER A 62 -4.21 -9.71 -2.41
CA SER A 62 -3.12 -8.75 -2.43
C SER A 62 -1.76 -9.42 -2.66
N GLU A 63 -0.87 -8.70 -3.32
CA GLU A 63 0.54 -9.08 -3.49
C GLU A 63 1.41 -7.87 -3.13
N PRO A 64 1.73 -7.68 -1.83
CA PRO A 64 2.41 -6.48 -1.37
C PRO A 64 3.79 -6.32 -1.97
N ILE A 65 4.05 -5.13 -2.53
CA ILE A 65 5.34 -4.77 -3.11
C ILE A 65 5.73 -3.34 -2.77
N ALA A 66 7.03 -3.06 -2.81
CA ALA A 66 7.56 -1.71 -2.83
C ALA A 66 8.14 -1.43 -4.23
N ALA A 67 7.67 -0.36 -4.88
CA ALA A 67 8.11 -0.02 -6.22
C ALA A 67 9.52 0.57 -6.22
N ALA A 68 10.29 0.23 -7.25
CA ALA A 68 11.62 0.78 -7.53
C ALA A 68 11.53 1.59 -8.82
N TYR A 69 12.11 2.78 -8.82
CA TYR A 69 12.06 3.71 -9.96
C TYR A 69 13.26 4.64 -9.97
N ALA A 70 13.43 5.37 -11.07
CA ALA A 70 14.39 6.48 -11.16
C ALA A 70 13.64 7.81 -11.03
N GLY A 71 14.31 8.85 -10.57
CA GLY A 71 13.68 10.15 -10.41
C GLY A 71 14.66 11.26 -10.11
N HIS A 72 14.12 12.46 -9.92
CA HIS A 72 14.90 13.63 -9.52
C HIS A 72 14.66 13.94 -8.04
N GLN A 73 15.75 14.12 -7.30
CA GLN A 73 15.72 14.59 -5.91
C GLN A 73 16.75 15.69 -5.72
N PHE A 74 16.34 16.77 -5.09
CA PHE A 74 17.23 17.91 -4.75
C PHE A 74 18.03 18.42 -5.96
N GLY A 75 17.39 18.49 -7.14
CA GLY A 75 18.01 18.98 -8.37
C GLY A 75 18.91 17.98 -9.10
N HIS A 76 19.01 16.73 -8.62
CA HIS A 76 19.83 15.68 -9.22
C HIS A 76 19.00 14.50 -9.70
N PHE A 77 19.41 13.93 -10.83
CA PHE A 77 18.86 12.65 -11.27
C PHE A 77 19.39 11.52 -10.38
N VAL A 78 18.49 10.71 -9.85
CA VAL A 78 18.80 9.52 -9.05
C VAL A 78 18.36 8.28 -9.81
N PRO A 79 19.29 7.41 -10.23
CA PRO A 79 18.96 6.24 -11.06
C PRO A 79 18.16 5.19 -10.32
N GLN A 80 18.23 5.14 -9.00
CA GLN A 80 17.45 4.20 -8.20
C GLN A 80 16.87 4.88 -6.97
N LEU A 81 15.54 4.95 -6.95
CA LEU A 81 14.69 5.31 -5.83
C LEU A 81 13.71 4.18 -5.58
N GLY A 82 12.95 4.28 -4.51
CA GLY A 82 11.88 3.33 -4.25
C GLY A 82 11.00 3.80 -3.10
N ASP A 83 9.88 3.11 -2.94
CA ASP A 83 8.90 3.39 -1.90
C ASP A 83 9.45 3.00 -0.52
N GLY A 84 9.87 3.99 0.27
CA GLY A 84 10.48 3.75 1.59
C GLY A 84 9.48 3.55 2.72
N ARG A 85 8.21 3.92 2.53
CA ARG A 85 7.15 3.79 3.54
C ARG A 85 5.77 3.60 2.93
N SER A 86 5.70 3.30 1.64
CA SER A 86 4.46 2.98 0.94
C SER A 86 4.58 1.56 0.39
N ILE A 87 3.56 0.77 0.61
CA ILE A 87 3.48 -0.60 0.12
C ILE A 87 2.26 -0.70 -0.77
N LEU A 88 2.45 -1.05 -2.04
CA LEU A 88 1.36 -1.33 -2.96
C LEU A 88 0.84 -2.72 -2.66
N LEU A 89 -0.39 -2.81 -2.14
CA LEU A 89 -1.07 -4.09 -1.91
C LEU A 89 -1.49 -4.75 -3.21
N GLY A 90 -1.81 -3.96 -4.20
CA GLY A 90 -2.23 -4.43 -5.50
C GLY A 90 -3.05 -3.39 -6.24
N GLU A 91 -3.51 -3.76 -7.41
CA GLU A 91 -4.41 -2.97 -8.23
C GLU A 91 -5.81 -3.53 -8.09
N LEU A 92 -6.69 -2.76 -7.48
CA LEU A 92 -8.07 -3.12 -7.21
C LEU A 92 -8.93 -2.78 -8.42
N LEU A 93 -9.73 -3.74 -8.88
CA LEU A 93 -10.76 -3.50 -9.88
C LEU A 93 -12.07 -3.12 -9.18
N ALA A 94 -12.48 -1.87 -9.35
CA ALA A 94 -13.73 -1.37 -8.79
C ALA A 94 -14.94 -1.96 -9.53
N PRO A 95 -16.14 -1.95 -8.92
CA PRO A 95 -17.37 -2.40 -9.60
C PRO A 95 -17.65 -1.66 -10.91
N SER A 96 -17.22 -0.40 -11.03
CA SER A 96 -17.32 0.41 -12.25
C SER A 96 -16.38 -0.04 -13.37
N GLY A 97 -15.44 -0.95 -13.11
CA GLY A 97 -14.39 -1.36 -14.03
C GLY A 97 -13.13 -0.50 -13.95
N GLN A 98 -13.13 0.55 -13.15
CA GLN A 98 -11.92 1.37 -12.94
C GLN A 98 -10.87 0.60 -12.14
N ARG A 99 -9.61 0.82 -12.48
CA ARG A 99 -8.45 0.24 -11.80
C ARG A 99 -7.86 1.27 -10.84
N TRP A 100 -7.64 0.86 -9.60
CA TRP A 100 -7.10 1.70 -8.52
C TRP A 100 -5.86 1.07 -7.92
N ASP A 101 -4.80 1.82 -7.79
CA ASP A 101 -3.65 1.41 -7.00
C ASP A 101 -3.99 1.53 -5.51
N PHE A 102 -3.82 0.45 -4.78
CA PHE A 102 -4.20 0.35 -3.38
C PHE A 102 -2.95 0.29 -2.51
N HIS A 103 -2.61 1.43 -1.89
CA HIS A 103 -1.39 1.57 -1.09
C HIS A 103 -1.66 1.62 0.39
N LEU A 104 -0.81 0.95 1.17
CA LEU A 104 -0.65 1.22 2.60
C LEU A 104 0.52 2.19 2.78
N LYS A 105 0.29 3.32 3.44
CA LYS A 105 1.34 4.28 3.75
C LYS A 105 1.69 4.23 5.23
N GLY A 106 2.98 4.04 5.52
CA GLY A 106 3.45 3.93 6.90
C GLY A 106 3.29 2.54 7.52
N ALA A 107 3.20 1.51 6.68
CA ALA A 107 2.96 0.13 7.11
C ALA A 107 4.25 -0.63 7.45
N GLY A 108 5.34 0.05 7.72
CA GLY A 108 6.60 -0.53 8.12
C GLY A 108 7.71 -0.37 7.08
N PRO A 109 8.91 -0.89 7.34
CA PRO A 109 10.06 -0.71 6.47
C PRO A 109 9.93 -1.51 5.17
N THR A 110 10.55 -0.97 4.12
CA THR A 110 10.77 -1.62 2.84
C THR A 110 12.26 -1.65 2.54
N PRO A 111 12.72 -2.37 1.50
CA PRO A 111 14.13 -2.30 1.09
C PRO A 111 14.62 -0.89 0.74
N TYR A 112 13.71 0.05 0.52
CA TYR A 112 14.01 1.44 0.14
C TYR A 112 13.82 2.45 1.28
N SER A 113 13.58 1.98 2.49
CA SER A 113 13.37 2.86 3.67
C SER A 113 14.65 3.55 4.13
N ARG A 114 15.80 3.14 3.59
CA ARG A 114 17.12 3.58 4.04
C ARG A 114 17.30 3.20 5.52
N ARG A 115 17.34 4.16 6.43
CA ARG A 115 17.41 3.92 7.89
C ARG A 115 16.12 4.26 8.62
N GLY A 116 15.05 4.51 7.87
CA GLY A 116 13.74 4.81 8.44
C GLY A 116 13.00 3.55 8.87
N ASP A 117 12.02 3.71 9.77
CA ASP A 117 11.17 2.62 10.26
C ASP A 117 9.97 2.32 9.34
N GLY A 118 9.82 3.10 8.27
CA GLY A 118 8.69 2.94 7.33
C GLY A 118 7.35 3.36 7.90
N ARG A 119 7.31 3.99 9.06
CA ARG A 119 6.05 4.47 9.68
C ARG A 119 5.72 5.90 9.21
N ALA A 120 4.46 6.25 9.35
CA ALA A 120 3.95 7.58 9.07
C ALA A 120 3.17 8.11 10.27
N VAL A 121 3.24 9.43 10.49
CA VAL A 121 2.39 10.12 11.46
C VAL A 121 1.31 10.90 10.72
N LEU A 122 0.18 11.20 11.38
CA LEU A 122 -0.97 11.85 10.74
C LEU A 122 -0.59 13.11 9.96
N ARG A 123 0.25 13.97 10.51
CA ARG A 123 0.64 15.22 9.86
C ARG A 123 1.54 15.03 8.63
N SER A 124 2.12 13.86 8.44
CA SER A 124 3.02 13.58 7.33
C SER A 124 2.42 12.65 6.29
N THR A 125 1.19 12.26 6.50
CA THR A 125 0.43 11.47 5.55
C THR A 125 -0.43 12.35 4.66
#